data_5d82e69eae7b947d753ed9e421d173be
#
_entry.id   5d82e69eae7b947d753ed9e421d173be
#
_cell.length_a   1.000
_cell.length_b   1.000
_cell.length_c   1.000
_cell.angle_alpha   90.00
_cell.angle_beta   90.00
_cell.angle_gamma   90.00
#
_symmetry.space_group_name_H-M   'P 1'
#
loop_
_entity.id
_entity.type
_entity.pdbx_description
1 polymer ?
#
loop_
_entity_poly.entity_id
_entity_poly.type
_entity_poly.pdbx_seq_one_letter_code
_entity_poly.pdbx_strand_id
1 'polypeptide(L)'
;MSFRAVILAVAMVLPIGAAPAAGAPAAATCVSREGPGIAPPASVPSGLAGFHAAWYGQSGYMSLCPGDRRTATVAFHNSGSFGWVAGRMGQVAYLGTWNPEPGQDRASVLGGDGQRGSPATGWPRYDRVAVQPAQYVGPDQVSWFQFGVQAPLVPGTYALAIRPLIEGATWLEDYGVFWYVTVLNPDGSDPPAPPAGGLRQISYAPQDLAAAGSLSGARLEGGEVVLEPGSLSGVWVSRQSVAGFGWSELIPSWSAATPYGTSVFIEMQATPDGRRDTRWWSFGRWADVDTYIRRASQGGQSDEDGRVSVDTFFAGATPMRAYRLRVTLQRAEASLPGPRLRAVGAAVSDAPTAAAPRIPSAPAGVVRDLPVPAYSQEVHTGEYPEYDGGGEAWCSPTSTAMVMAYWGVAPPAGELAAIPYADPQVDHAARYTYDASYRGTGNWSFNTAYAARYGLRSFVTQLRSLAEAESFIAAGIPLVASITVGPNALPGFLFGQGSEGHLLVIRGFTAAGDVIANDPAALSNAAVRRVYDRAAFERSWLLGSYGVVYVIHPASVPLPTRTGGLSANW
;
A
#
# COMPACT_ATOMS: atom_id res chain seq x y z
N MET A 1 16.94 44.34 -86.12
CA MET A 1 16.11 45.34 -85.45
C MET A 1 14.76 44.68 -85.17
N SER A 2 14.52 44.19 -83.98
CA SER A 2 13.23 43.60 -83.60
C SER A 2 12.93 43.99 -82.15
N PHE A 3 11.89 44.78 -82.00
CA PHE A 3 11.29 45.18 -80.73
C PHE A 3 10.59 43.99 -80.12
N ARG A 4 10.93 43.67 -78.91
CA ARG A 4 10.12 42.77 -78.09
C ARG A 4 9.26 43.60 -77.08
N ALA A 5 7.96 43.49 -77.25
CA ALA A 5 6.99 44.06 -76.32
C ALA A 5 6.96 43.24 -74.98
N VAL A 6 7.05 43.95 -73.87
CA VAL A 6 6.86 43.42 -72.54
C VAL A 6 5.39 43.64 -72.16
N ILE A 7 4.63 42.53 -71.92
CA ILE A 7 3.27 42.58 -71.40
C ILE A 7 3.37 42.54 -69.89
N LEU A 8 2.92 43.59 -69.22
CA LEU A 8 2.80 43.68 -67.76
C LEU A 8 1.44 43.08 -67.35
N ALA A 9 1.44 41.91 -66.69
CA ALA A 9 0.23 41.35 -66.10
C ALA A 9 0.05 41.92 -64.71
N VAL A 10 -1.01 42.70 -64.48
CA VAL A 10 -1.44 43.18 -63.18
C VAL A 10 -2.27 42.09 -62.52
N ALA A 11 -1.77 41.42 -61.45
CA ALA A 11 -2.51 40.49 -60.63
C ALA A 11 -3.34 41.25 -59.59
N MET A 12 -4.65 41.19 -59.72
CA MET A 12 -5.59 41.70 -58.74
C MET A 12 -5.61 40.73 -57.52
N VAL A 13 -5.07 41.15 -56.39
CA VAL A 13 -5.19 40.44 -55.13
C VAL A 13 -6.52 40.83 -54.48
N LEU A 14 -7.47 39.89 -54.44
CA LEU A 14 -8.69 40.01 -53.62
C LEU A 14 -8.35 39.75 -52.15
N PRO A 15 -8.87 40.53 -51.19
CA PRO A 15 -8.67 40.26 -49.78
C PRO A 15 -9.46 38.99 -49.39
N ILE A 16 -8.74 37.97 -48.93
CA ILE A 16 -9.36 36.82 -48.26
C ILE A 16 -9.87 37.31 -46.92
N GLY A 17 -11.19 37.37 -46.74
CA GLY A 17 -11.84 37.68 -45.50
C GLY A 17 -11.45 36.60 -44.45
N ALA A 18 -10.84 37.04 -43.37
CA ALA A 18 -10.60 36.19 -42.21
C ALA A 18 -11.95 35.73 -41.62
N ALA A 19 -12.18 34.42 -41.60
CA ALA A 19 -13.30 33.85 -40.85
C ALA A 19 -13.13 34.22 -39.36
N PRO A 20 -14.21 34.54 -38.63
CA PRO A 20 -14.10 34.76 -37.19
C PRO A 20 -13.58 33.51 -36.54
N ALA A 21 -12.50 33.63 -35.75
CA ALA A 21 -12.00 32.55 -34.92
C ALA A 21 -13.16 32.08 -34.01
N ALA A 22 -13.52 30.81 -34.13
CA ALA A 22 -14.46 30.20 -33.18
C ALA A 22 -13.90 30.43 -31.78
N GLY A 23 -14.63 31.17 -30.95
CA GLY A 23 -14.23 31.41 -29.56
C GLY A 23 -14.01 30.08 -28.87
N ALA A 24 -12.88 29.94 -28.18
CA ALA A 24 -12.64 28.80 -27.34
C ALA A 24 -13.87 28.62 -26.39
N PRO A 25 -14.39 27.40 -26.23
CA PRO A 25 -15.49 27.18 -25.29
C PRO A 25 -15.08 27.73 -23.92
N ALA A 26 -15.97 28.53 -23.32
CA ALA A 26 -15.74 29.03 -21.96
C ALA A 26 -15.47 27.83 -21.06
N ALA A 27 -14.39 27.88 -20.30
CA ALA A 27 -14.06 26.81 -19.34
C ALA A 27 -15.29 26.56 -18.48
N ALA A 28 -15.75 25.31 -18.43
CA ALA A 28 -16.88 24.93 -17.57
C ALA A 28 -16.50 25.30 -16.12
N THR A 29 -17.35 26.10 -15.47
CA THR A 29 -17.17 26.43 -14.05
C THR A 29 -17.75 25.31 -13.21
N CYS A 30 -16.98 24.89 -12.20
CA CYS A 30 -17.44 23.89 -11.25
C CYS A 30 -18.77 24.29 -10.58
N VAL A 31 -19.70 23.37 -10.44
CA VAL A 31 -20.98 23.56 -9.76
C VAL A 31 -21.22 22.45 -8.76
N SER A 32 -21.32 22.84 -7.49
CA SER A 32 -21.60 21.90 -6.40
C SER A 32 -23.06 21.39 -6.46
N ARG A 33 -23.23 20.09 -6.24
CA ARG A 33 -24.54 19.41 -6.26
C ARG A 33 -24.70 18.43 -5.09
N GLU A 34 -25.92 18.10 -4.76
CA GLU A 34 -26.27 17.10 -3.76
C GLU A 34 -27.20 16.06 -4.40
N GLY A 35 -26.95 14.80 -4.05
CA GLY A 35 -27.79 13.68 -4.49
C GLY A 35 -29.11 13.60 -3.73
N PRO A 36 -29.97 12.64 -4.08
CA PRO A 36 -31.25 12.44 -3.38
C PRO A 36 -30.99 12.03 -1.92
N GLY A 37 -31.82 12.51 -1.02
CA GLY A 37 -31.82 12.10 0.39
C GLY A 37 -32.17 10.61 0.55
N ILE A 38 -31.78 10.05 1.66
CA ILE A 38 -32.09 8.66 2.04
C ILE A 38 -33.26 8.68 3.01
N ALA A 39 -34.39 8.08 2.57
CA ALA A 39 -35.64 8.08 3.28
C ALA A 39 -35.63 7.21 4.56
N PRO A 40 -36.52 7.49 5.52
CA PRO A 40 -36.69 6.67 6.71
C PRO A 40 -36.97 5.19 6.40
N PRO A 41 -36.52 4.25 7.27
CA PRO A 41 -36.94 2.87 7.20
C PRO A 41 -38.48 2.76 7.48
N ALA A 42 -39.07 1.67 7.02
CA ALA A 42 -40.54 1.45 7.21
C ALA A 42 -40.94 1.33 8.70
N SER A 43 -40.01 0.99 9.57
CA SER A 43 -40.22 0.95 11.02
C SER A 43 -38.91 1.21 11.75
N VAL A 44 -38.99 1.77 12.95
CA VAL A 44 -37.85 1.96 13.85
C VAL A 44 -38.17 1.33 15.21
N PRO A 45 -37.15 0.82 15.94
CA PRO A 45 -37.33 0.37 17.33
C PRO A 45 -37.86 1.51 18.21
N SER A 46 -38.65 1.17 19.25
CA SER A 46 -39.06 2.09 20.29
C SER A 46 -39.19 1.41 21.63
N GLY A 47 -39.24 2.19 22.73
CA GLY A 47 -39.44 1.68 24.09
C GLY A 47 -38.32 0.88 24.68
N LEU A 48 -37.10 0.97 24.15
CA LEU A 48 -35.89 0.29 24.69
C LEU A 48 -35.47 0.94 26.01
N ALA A 49 -35.05 0.13 26.99
CA ALA A 49 -34.70 0.65 28.31
C ALA A 49 -33.38 1.41 28.27
N GLY A 50 -33.37 2.70 28.65
CA GLY A 50 -32.17 3.54 28.69
C GLY A 50 -32.05 4.49 27.52
N PHE A 51 -30.81 4.87 27.18
CA PHE A 51 -30.51 5.73 26.03
C PHE A 51 -30.30 4.89 24.78
N HIS A 52 -31.11 5.12 23.76
CA HIS A 52 -31.06 4.45 22.47
C HIS A 52 -31.38 5.43 21.33
N ALA A 53 -30.81 5.18 20.15
CA ALA A 53 -31.13 5.92 18.94
C ALA A 53 -31.29 4.97 17.75
N ALA A 54 -32.26 5.21 16.91
CA ALA A 54 -32.43 4.54 15.64
C ALA A 54 -32.23 5.54 14.50
N TRP A 55 -31.47 5.17 13.46
CA TRP A 55 -31.36 6.01 12.28
C TRP A 55 -32.74 6.21 11.61
N TYR A 56 -33.02 7.46 11.22
CA TYR A 56 -34.33 7.83 10.68
C TYR A 56 -34.26 8.44 9.28
N GLY A 57 -33.09 8.79 8.77
CA GLY A 57 -32.90 9.34 7.45
C GLY A 57 -31.77 10.33 7.38
N GLN A 58 -31.31 10.65 6.17
CA GLN A 58 -30.25 11.61 5.96
C GLN A 58 -30.31 12.29 4.60
N SER A 59 -29.64 13.44 4.48
CA SER A 59 -29.42 14.14 3.22
C SER A 59 -28.54 13.31 2.28
N GLY A 60 -28.61 13.65 0.98
CA GLY A 60 -27.88 12.93 -0.05
C GLY A 60 -26.36 13.09 0.03
N TYR A 61 -25.66 12.28 -0.74
CA TYR A 61 -24.21 12.42 -0.93
C TYR A 61 -23.92 13.66 -1.77
N MET A 62 -22.79 14.31 -1.49
CA MET A 62 -22.46 15.62 -2.05
C MET A 62 -21.34 15.51 -3.09
N SER A 63 -21.48 16.25 -4.19
CA SER A 63 -20.38 16.55 -5.11
C SER A 63 -20.10 18.05 -5.00
N LEU A 64 -18.95 18.43 -4.47
CA LEU A 64 -18.61 19.81 -4.13
C LEU A 64 -17.42 20.31 -4.95
N CYS A 65 -17.43 21.57 -5.29
CA CYS A 65 -16.25 22.23 -5.81
C CYS A 65 -15.19 22.40 -4.71
N PRO A 66 -13.88 22.43 -5.04
CA PRO A 66 -12.83 22.62 -4.06
C PRO A 66 -13.08 23.85 -3.16
N GLY A 67 -13.05 23.65 -1.84
CA GLY A 67 -13.28 24.71 -0.85
C GLY A 67 -14.74 25.03 -0.56
N ASP A 68 -15.70 24.54 -1.35
CA ASP A 68 -17.12 24.80 -1.14
C ASP A 68 -17.64 24.16 0.16
N ARG A 69 -18.74 24.74 0.66
CA ARG A 69 -19.43 24.28 1.87
C ARG A 69 -20.85 23.91 1.58
N ARG A 70 -21.33 22.87 2.28
CA ARG A 70 -22.75 22.46 2.28
C ARG A 70 -23.14 22.00 3.67
N THR A 71 -24.44 22.02 3.93
CA THR A 71 -25.01 21.49 5.17
C THR A 71 -25.50 20.07 4.93
N ALA A 72 -25.00 19.12 5.72
CA ALA A 72 -25.53 17.77 5.81
C ALA A 72 -26.57 17.70 6.93
N THR A 73 -27.58 16.84 6.75
CA THR A 73 -28.62 16.59 7.75
C THR A 73 -28.77 15.11 7.98
N VAL A 74 -28.84 14.69 9.23
CA VAL A 74 -29.20 13.32 9.62
C VAL A 74 -30.22 13.34 10.75
N ALA A 75 -31.16 12.44 10.70
CA ALA A 75 -32.17 12.26 11.72
C ALA A 75 -31.95 10.96 12.50
N PHE A 76 -32.12 11.08 13.82
CA PHE A 76 -32.18 9.93 14.70
C PHE A 76 -33.44 9.98 15.55
N HIS A 77 -34.16 8.86 15.58
CA HIS A 77 -35.28 8.62 16.46
C HIS A 77 -34.76 8.18 17.83
N ASN A 78 -35.24 8.83 18.90
CA ASN A 78 -34.97 8.36 20.26
C ASN A 78 -35.82 7.12 20.52
N SER A 79 -35.22 5.97 20.33
CA SER A 79 -35.81 4.64 20.53
C SER A 79 -35.75 4.16 21.98
N GLY A 80 -35.10 4.94 22.86
CA GLY A 80 -34.97 4.64 24.27
C GLY A 80 -36.09 5.18 25.16
N SER A 81 -36.04 4.80 26.44
CA SER A 81 -36.95 5.28 27.48
C SER A 81 -36.44 6.56 28.16
N PHE A 82 -35.20 6.98 27.91
CA PHE A 82 -34.61 8.19 28.48
C PHE A 82 -34.60 9.32 27.42
N GLY A 83 -35.01 10.51 27.85
CA GLY A 83 -34.94 11.70 27.01
C GLY A 83 -33.52 12.26 26.90
N TRP A 84 -33.21 12.85 25.77
CA TRP A 84 -31.95 13.58 25.54
C TRP A 84 -32.15 15.05 25.93
N VAL A 85 -31.29 15.59 26.80
CA VAL A 85 -31.45 16.96 27.36
C VAL A 85 -30.23 17.79 26.96
N ALA A 86 -30.45 18.84 26.14
CA ALA A 86 -29.38 19.73 25.71
C ALA A 86 -28.70 20.43 26.88
N GLY A 87 -27.35 20.61 26.77
CA GLY A 87 -26.57 21.27 27.77
C GLY A 87 -26.31 20.48 29.06
N ARG A 88 -26.85 19.27 29.20
CA ARG A 88 -26.70 18.43 30.39
C ARG A 88 -25.76 17.27 30.12
N MET A 89 -24.56 17.32 30.71
CA MET A 89 -23.59 16.21 30.60
C MET A 89 -24.21 14.90 31.09
N GLY A 90 -23.98 13.78 30.36
CA GLY A 90 -24.61 12.50 30.62
C GLY A 90 -26.04 12.35 30.08
N GLN A 91 -26.60 13.38 29.42
CA GLN A 91 -27.94 13.35 28.82
C GLN A 91 -28.00 14.02 27.43
N VAL A 92 -27.01 14.82 27.05
CA VAL A 92 -27.00 15.54 25.77
C VAL A 92 -26.52 14.62 24.65
N ALA A 93 -27.27 14.60 23.54
CA ALA A 93 -26.92 13.82 22.36
C ALA A 93 -26.01 14.62 21.41
N TYR A 94 -24.93 14.00 20.99
CA TYR A 94 -24.01 14.47 19.97
C TYR A 94 -23.90 13.46 18.82
N LEU A 95 -23.37 13.93 17.70
CA LEU A 95 -22.82 13.07 16.64
C LEU A 95 -21.30 13.10 16.74
N GLY A 96 -20.69 11.97 16.97
CA GLY A 96 -19.24 11.83 16.98
C GLY A 96 -18.73 11.26 15.66
N THR A 97 -17.48 11.60 15.31
CA THR A 97 -16.78 10.96 14.20
C THR A 97 -16.56 9.48 14.52
N TRP A 98 -16.68 8.63 13.49
CA TRP A 98 -16.69 7.19 13.67
C TRP A 98 -15.87 6.45 12.61
N ASN A 99 -15.78 5.11 12.77
CA ASN A 99 -15.11 4.19 11.86
C ASN A 99 -15.94 3.94 10.58
N PRO A 100 -15.33 3.65 9.44
CA PRO A 100 -13.89 3.49 9.23
C PRO A 100 -13.13 4.80 9.07
N GLU A 101 -13.76 5.88 8.62
CA GLU A 101 -13.12 7.17 8.34
C GLU A 101 -14.02 8.33 8.78
N PRO A 102 -13.48 9.31 9.50
CA PRO A 102 -12.10 9.55 9.88
C PRO A 102 -11.59 8.67 11.06
N GLY A 103 -12.41 7.83 11.64
CA GLY A 103 -12.14 7.05 12.82
C GLY A 103 -12.83 7.60 14.06
N GLN A 104 -13.02 6.76 15.08
CA GLN A 104 -13.65 7.15 16.35
C GLN A 104 -12.85 8.28 17.02
N ASP A 105 -13.55 9.36 17.38
CA ASP A 105 -13.00 10.55 18.05
C ASP A 105 -11.82 11.20 17.30
N ARG A 106 -11.83 11.14 15.95
CA ARG A 106 -10.81 11.73 15.08
C ARG A 106 -11.31 12.97 14.34
N ALA A 107 -10.40 13.89 14.05
CA ALA A 107 -10.67 15.01 13.17
C ALA A 107 -10.88 14.55 11.73
N SER A 108 -11.78 15.21 10.98
CA SER A 108 -12.00 14.95 9.56
C SER A 108 -11.47 16.11 8.71
N VAL A 109 -10.96 15.81 7.52
CA VAL A 109 -10.62 16.83 6.52
C VAL A 109 -11.85 17.58 5.98
N LEU A 110 -13.04 17.06 6.24
CA LEU A 110 -14.33 17.66 5.87
C LEU A 110 -14.87 18.64 6.92
N GLY A 111 -14.19 18.74 8.09
CA GLY A 111 -14.56 19.63 9.19
C GLY A 111 -13.89 19.23 10.48
N GLY A 112 -14.05 20.04 11.56
CA GLY A 112 -13.48 19.72 12.87
C GLY A 112 -11.97 19.78 12.92
N ASP A 113 -11.35 20.76 12.30
CA ASP A 113 -9.91 20.93 12.13
C ASP A 113 -9.16 21.48 13.38
N GLY A 114 -9.88 21.74 14.48
CA GLY A 114 -9.29 22.24 15.72
C GLY A 114 -9.88 21.59 16.97
N GLN A 115 -9.19 21.73 18.11
CA GLN A 115 -9.65 21.19 19.40
C GLN A 115 -11.01 21.76 19.88
N ARG A 116 -11.38 22.93 19.38
CA ARG A 116 -12.64 23.63 19.72
C ARG A 116 -13.67 23.61 18.60
N GLY A 117 -13.51 22.73 17.62
CA GLY A 117 -14.32 22.69 16.42
C GLY A 117 -13.77 23.57 15.30
N SER A 118 -14.42 23.52 14.14
CA SER A 118 -14.08 24.35 12.99
C SER A 118 -15.06 25.52 12.88
N PRO A 119 -14.58 26.78 12.95
CA PRO A 119 -15.44 27.94 12.67
C PRO A 119 -16.07 27.89 11.28
N ALA A 120 -15.42 27.20 10.33
CA ALA A 120 -15.86 27.05 8.97
C ALA A 120 -17.08 26.13 8.82
N THR A 121 -17.14 25.06 9.59
CA THR A 121 -18.19 24.04 9.50
C THR A 121 -19.17 24.09 10.68
N GLY A 122 -18.84 24.82 11.73
CA GLY A 122 -19.69 24.96 12.92
C GLY A 122 -19.75 23.71 13.80
N TRP A 123 -18.80 22.79 13.67
CA TRP A 123 -18.74 21.61 14.54
C TRP A 123 -18.47 22.02 15.99
N PRO A 124 -19.20 21.48 16.96
CA PRO A 124 -18.99 21.76 18.37
C PRO A 124 -17.56 21.48 18.86
N ARG A 125 -16.92 20.43 18.30
CA ARG A 125 -15.57 20.03 18.61
C ARG A 125 -14.97 19.29 17.41
N TYR A 126 -13.66 19.14 17.33
CA TYR A 126 -12.99 18.47 16.19
C TYR A 126 -13.51 17.06 15.89
N ASP A 127 -14.05 16.38 16.93
CA ASP A 127 -14.58 15.02 16.87
C ASP A 127 -16.09 14.94 17.17
N ARG A 128 -16.75 16.10 17.34
CA ARG A 128 -18.20 16.22 17.52
C ARG A 128 -18.79 17.06 16.41
N VAL A 129 -19.43 16.35 15.50
CA VAL A 129 -19.93 16.87 14.22
C VAL A 129 -21.13 17.79 14.43
N ALA A 130 -22.04 17.39 15.31
CA ALA A 130 -23.22 18.15 15.69
C ALA A 130 -23.69 17.82 17.11
N VAL A 131 -24.49 18.71 17.67
CA VAL A 131 -25.24 18.50 18.92
C VAL A 131 -26.74 18.54 18.60
N GLN A 132 -27.58 17.88 19.40
CA GLN A 132 -29.05 17.96 19.25
C GLN A 132 -29.51 19.41 19.23
N PRO A 133 -30.35 19.81 18.25
CA PRO A 133 -30.80 21.20 18.14
C PRO A 133 -31.92 21.55 19.14
N ALA A 134 -32.73 20.56 19.55
CA ALA A 134 -33.83 20.76 20.48
C ALA A 134 -33.32 20.68 21.95
N GLN A 135 -33.95 21.48 22.83
CA GLN A 135 -33.64 21.45 24.27
C GLN A 135 -33.96 20.09 24.88
N TYR A 136 -34.96 19.40 24.36
CA TYR A 136 -35.36 18.07 24.80
C TYR A 136 -35.83 17.24 23.62
N VAL A 137 -35.38 15.98 23.57
CA VAL A 137 -35.81 14.95 22.64
C VAL A 137 -36.28 13.77 23.46
N GLY A 138 -37.60 13.66 23.64
CA GLY A 138 -38.23 12.59 24.43
C GLY A 138 -38.22 11.25 23.73
N PRO A 139 -38.60 10.18 24.44
CA PRO A 139 -38.89 8.89 23.81
C PRO A 139 -39.83 9.04 22.61
N ASP A 140 -39.59 8.27 21.56
CA ASP A 140 -40.35 8.26 20.31
C ASP A 140 -40.30 9.58 19.50
N GLN A 141 -39.42 10.52 19.87
CA GLN A 141 -39.20 11.76 19.10
C GLN A 141 -38.00 11.65 18.17
N VAL A 142 -38.02 12.41 17.08
CA VAL A 142 -36.95 12.48 16.09
C VAL A 142 -36.13 13.75 16.27
N SER A 143 -34.81 13.63 16.33
CA SER A 143 -33.89 14.77 16.32
C SER A 143 -33.20 14.89 14.97
N TRP A 144 -33.24 16.10 14.37
CA TRP A 144 -32.64 16.43 13.08
C TRP A 144 -31.34 17.19 13.28
N PHE A 145 -30.24 16.47 13.25
CA PHE A 145 -28.90 17.05 13.39
C PHE A 145 -28.46 17.66 12.07
N GLN A 146 -27.95 18.90 12.13
CA GLN A 146 -27.37 19.57 10.97
C GLN A 146 -25.94 19.98 11.24
N PHE A 147 -25.09 19.86 10.23
CA PHE A 147 -23.68 20.21 10.32
C PHE A 147 -23.11 20.63 8.98
N GLY A 148 -22.12 21.53 9.03
CA GLY A 148 -21.38 21.95 7.84
C GLY A 148 -20.40 20.88 7.39
N VAL A 149 -20.26 20.75 6.07
CA VAL A 149 -19.22 19.98 5.39
C VAL A 149 -18.47 20.95 4.49
N GLN A 150 -17.14 20.98 4.60
CA GLN A 150 -16.29 21.78 3.73
C GLN A 150 -15.43 20.86 2.86
N ALA A 151 -15.51 21.06 1.54
CA ALA A 151 -14.69 20.33 0.60
C ALA A 151 -13.20 20.70 0.77
N PRO A 152 -12.28 19.73 0.85
CA PRO A 152 -10.87 19.98 0.65
C PRO A 152 -10.55 20.64 -0.70
N LEU A 153 -9.36 21.22 -0.85
CA LEU A 153 -8.95 21.83 -2.12
C LEU A 153 -8.50 20.80 -3.16
N VAL A 154 -8.20 19.58 -2.73
CA VAL A 154 -7.74 18.50 -3.60
C VAL A 154 -8.94 17.69 -4.09
N PRO A 155 -9.14 17.55 -5.42
CA PRO A 155 -10.17 16.68 -5.97
C PRO A 155 -10.02 15.22 -5.51
N GLY A 156 -11.15 14.56 -5.25
CA GLY A 156 -11.16 13.19 -4.74
C GLY A 156 -12.44 12.85 -4.03
N THR A 157 -12.57 11.62 -3.54
CA THR A 157 -13.72 11.18 -2.74
C THR A 157 -13.27 11.01 -1.28
N TYR A 158 -13.99 11.62 -0.36
CA TYR A 158 -13.73 11.65 1.07
C TYR A 158 -14.91 11.05 1.83
N ALA A 159 -14.62 10.23 2.83
CA ALA A 159 -15.67 9.65 3.67
C ALA A 159 -15.80 10.41 5.01
N LEU A 160 -17.02 10.45 5.53
CA LEU A 160 -17.35 10.92 6.87
C LEU A 160 -18.33 9.96 7.52
N ALA A 161 -17.84 9.04 8.31
CA ALA A 161 -18.66 8.17 9.15
C ALA A 161 -18.95 8.86 10.49
N ILE A 162 -20.19 8.75 10.95
CA ILE A 162 -20.63 9.31 12.22
C ILE A 162 -21.43 8.29 13.02
N ARG A 163 -21.46 8.52 14.33
CA ARG A 163 -22.29 7.72 15.25
C ARG A 163 -22.89 8.63 16.33
N PRO A 164 -24.17 8.45 16.70
CA PRO A 164 -24.75 9.19 17.81
C PRO A 164 -24.20 8.71 19.15
N LEU A 165 -24.10 9.63 20.11
CA LEU A 165 -23.67 9.33 21.48
C LEU A 165 -24.38 10.25 22.47
N ILE A 166 -24.47 9.81 23.71
CA ILE A 166 -24.78 10.68 24.86
C ILE A 166 -23.45 11.08 25.49
N GLU A 167 -23.10 12.36 25.35
CA GLU A 167 -21.80 12.88 25.79
C GLU A 167 -21.59 12.67 27.29
N GLY A 168 -20.48 11.98 27.65
CA GLY A 168 -20.14 11.63 29.02
C GLY A 168 -20.92 10.40 29.58
N ALA A 169 -21.68 9.69 28.76
CA ALA A 169 -22.37 8.48 29.17
C ALA A 169 -22.10 7.28 28.26
N THR A 170 -22.52 7.29 26.99
CA THR A 170 -22.41 6.11 26.13
C THR A 170 -22.50 6.47 24.64
N TRP A 171 -21.87 5.66 23.79
CA TRP A 171 -22.18 5.59 22.37
C TRP A 171 -23.52 4.86 22.17
N LEU A 172 -24.35 5.41 21.29
CA LEU A 172 -25.62 4.78 20.91
C LEU A 172 -25.39 3.77 19.78
N GLU A 173 -26.45 3.29 19.14
CA GLU A 173 -26.34 2.23 18.13
C GLU A 173 -25.54 2.68 16.91
N ASP A 174 -24.76 1.75 16.35
CA ASP A 174 -24.04 1.94 15.11
C ASP A 174 -24.89 1.47 13.92
N TYR A 175 -25.45 2.40 13.18
CA TYR A 175 -26.22 2.13 11.96
C TYR A 175 -25.37 2.27 10.70
N GLY A 176 -24.03 2.43 10.81
CA GLY A 176 -23.15 2.61 9.67
C GLY A 176 -23.47 3.90 8.89
N VAL A 177 -23.80 4.98 9.58
CA VAL A 177 -24.16 6.25 8.94
C VAL A 177 -22.93 6.96 8.43
N PHE A 178 -22.90 7.27 7.14
CA PHE A 178 -21.79 7.98 6.51
C PHE A 178 -22.22 8.83 5.31
N TRP A 179 -21.32 9.73 4.89
CA TRP A 179 -21.35 10.42 3.60
C TRP A 179 -20.11 10.11 2.80
N TYR A 180 -20.27 9.93 1.49
CA TYR A 180 -19.19 10.18 0.54
C TYR A 180 -19.36 11.61 0.02
N VAL A 181 -18.29 12.40 0.15
CA VAL A 181 -18.18 13.75 -0.41
C VAL A 181 -17.21 13.70 -1.57
N THR A 182 -17.71 13.85 -2.79
CA THR A 182 -16.88 13.94 -3.99
C THR A 182 -16.44 15.37 -4.19
N VAL A 183 -15.17 15.67 -4.12
CA VAL A 183 -14.61 16.97 -4.48
C VAL A 183 -14.27 16.95 -5.96
N LEU A 184 -14.99 17.76 -6.74
CA LEU A 184 -14.89 17.85 -8.19
C LEU A 184 -13.55 18.48 -8.62
N ASN A 185 -13.15 18.24 -9.86
CA ASN A 185 -12.09 19.03 -10.48
C ASN A 185 -12.52 20.49 -10.65
N PRO A 186 -11.57 21.46 -10.76
CA PRO A 186 -11.91 22.87 -10.94
C PRO A 186 -12.76 23.17 -12.17
N ASP A 187 -12.78 22.30 -13.17
CA ASP A 187 -13.62 22.38 -14.37
C ASP A 187 -15.02 21.77 -14.19
N GLY A 188 -15.31 21.25 -12.98
CA GLY A 188 -16.59 20.62 -12.65
C GLY A 188 -16.71 19.15 -13.08
N SER A 189 -15.69 18.58 -13.71
CA SER A 189 -15.65 17.15 -13.99
C SER A 189 -15.47 16.34 -12.70
N ASP A 190 -15.95 15.10 -12.69
CA ASP A 190 -15.70 14.21 -11.57
C ASP A 190 -14.17 13.96 -11.44
N PRO A 191 -13.64 13.87 -10.21
CA PRO A 191 -12.26 13.46 -10.02
C PRO A 191 -12.10 12.06 -10.63
N PRO A 192 -10.87 11.68 -11.07
CA PRO A 192 -10.65 10.32 -11.51
C PRO A 192 -11.20 9.40 -10.42
N ALA A 193 -12.04 8.44 -10.83
CA ALA A 193 -12.55 7.45 -9.88
C ALA A 193 -11.36 6.90 -9.08
N PRO A 194 -11.46 6.79 -7.75
CA PRO A 194 -10.47 6.05 -7.00
C PRO A 194 -10.34 4.71 -7.71
N PRO A 195 -9.10 4.23 -7.96
CA PRO A 195 -8.91 2.94 -8.59
C PRO A 195 -9.80 1.94 -7.88
N ALA A 196 -10.61 1.25 -8.66
CA ALA A 196 -11.72 0.43 -8.18
C ALA A 196 -11.23 -0.61 -7.14
N GLY A 197 -11.73 -0.52 -5.95
CA GLY A 197 -11.29 -1.24 -4.77
C GLY A 197 -10.71 -0.25 -3.77
N GLY A 198 -11.31 -0.12 -2.59
CA GLY A 198 -10.97 0.90 -1.59
C GLY A 198 -9.48 1.22 -1.56
N LEU A 199 -9.13 2.48 -1.79
CA LEU A 199 -7.76 2.89 -2.05
C LEU A 199 -6.87 2.46 -0.88
N ARG A 200 -6.15 1.37 -1.08
CA ARG A 200 -5.07 1.05 -0.18
C ARG A 200 -4.01 2.13 -0.33
N GLN A 201 -3.74 2.85 0.74
CA GLN A 201 -2.64 3.78 0.78
C GLN A 201 -1.36 2.96 1.01
N ILE A 202 -0.40 3.17 0.17
CA ILE A 202 0.88 2.46 0.20
C ILE A 202 1.97 3.49 -0.01
N SER A 203 3.03 3.42 0.79
CA SER A 203 4.22 4.24 0.60
C SER A 203 5.46 3.38 0.76
N TYR A 204 6.38 3.44 -0.20
CA TYR A 204 7.73 2.90 -0.08
C TYR A 204 8.70 4.05 0.13
N ALA A 205 9.50 3.99 1.20
CA ALA A 205 10.50 5.00 1.52
C ALA A 205 11.89 4.34 1.65
N PRO A 206 12.76 4.47 0.65
CA PRO A 206 14.17 4.19 0.81
C PRO A 206 14.77 5.21 1.79
N GLN A 207 15.67 4.76 2.66
CA GLN A 207 16.32 5.62 3.64
C GLN A 207 17.63 6.17 3.07
N ASP A 208 17.85 7.45 3.25
CA ASP A 208 19.15 8.06 3.01
C ASP A 208 20.09 7.71 4.17
N LEU A 209 21.07 6.86 3.93
CA LEU A 209 22.02 6.42 4.95
C LEU A 209 22.87 7.57 5.51
N ALA A 210 23.15 8.60 4.67
CA ALA A 210 23.91 9.77 5.08
C ALA A 210 23.08 10.72 5.95
N ALA A 211 21.75 10.67 5.84
CA ALA A 211 20.81 11.45 6.65
C ALA A 211 20.34 10.68 7.90
N ALA A 212 21.16 9.77 8.43
CA ALA A 212 20.85 9.02 9.65
C ALA A 212 20.42 9.92 10.81
N GLY A 213 19.49 9.42 11.65
CA GLY A 213 19.16 10.04 12.93
C GLY A 213 20.31 9.92 13.93
N SER A 214 21.00 8.77 13.94
CA SER A 214 22.18 8.55 14.75
C SER A 214 23.07 7.42 14.22
N LEU A 215 24.35 7.50 14.55
CA LEU A 215 25.35 6.46 14.36
C LEU A 215 26.07 6.22 15.71
N SER A 216 26.35 4.97 16.05
CA SER A 216 27.11 4.58 17.25
C SER A 216 27.93 3.34 16.93
N GLY A 217 29.27 3.39 17.14
CA GLY A 217 30.18 2.30 16.77
C GLY A 217 30.23 2.00 15.26
N ALA A 218 29.63 2.87 14.45
CA ALA A 218 29.58 2.80 13.01
C ALA A 218 29.79 4.17 12.37
N ARG A 219 30.27 4.21 11.12
CA ARG A 219 30.53 5.41 10.34
C ARG A 219 30.07 5.24 8.90
N LEU A 220 29.98 6.33 8.17
CA LEU A 220 29.77 6.34 6.72
C LEU A 220 31.14 6.24 6.01
N GLU A 221 31.20 5.35 5.03
CA GLU A 221 32.36 5.19 4.16
C GLU A 221 31.91 4.87 2.72
N GLY A 222 32.19 5.75 1.79
CA GLY A 222 31.78 5.58 0.40
C GLY A 222 30.26 5.49 0.17
N GLY A 223 29.45 6.10 1.03
CA GLY A 223 27.97 6.02 0.99
C GLY A 223 27.36 4.80 1.67
N GLU A 224 28.17 3.90 2.21
CA GLU A 224 27.75 2.72 2.96
C GLU A 224 27.97 2.93 4.46
N VAL A 225 27.18 2.28 5.31
CA VAL A 225 27.44 2.23 6.76
C VAL A 225 28.33 1.04 7.05
N VAL A 226 29.44 1.32 7.77
CA VAL A 226 30.44 0.32 8.17
C VAL A 226 30.75 0.46 9.66
N LEU A 227 31.32 -0.57 10.26
CA LEU A 227 31.80 -0.49 11.66
C LEU A 227 32.99 0.46 11.81
N GLU A 228 33.06 1.13 12.95
CA GLU A 228 34.30 1.82 13.36
C GLU A 228 35.46 0.82 13.45
N PRO A 229 36.71 1.25 13.19
CA PRO A 229 37.89 0.40 13.33
C PRO A 229 37.93 -0.25 14.72
N GLY A 230 38.08 -1.56 14.76
CA GLY A 230 38.13 -2.33 16.01
C GLY A 230 36.78 -2.66 16.65
N SER A 231 35.69 -2.00 16.27
CA SER A 231 34.37 -2.27 16.84
C SER A 231 33.81 -3.62 16.39
N LEU A 232 33.24 -4.39 17.32
CA LEU A 232 32.53 -5.66 17.03
C LEU A 232 31.07 -5.42 16.66
N SER A 233 30.51 -4.30 17.06
CA SER A 233 29.12 -3.92 16.79
C SER A 233 29.02 -2.42 16.55
N GLY A 234 28.07 -2.04 15.70
CA GLY A 234 27.73 -0.65 15.43
C GLY A 234 26.27 -0.53 15.02
N VAL A 235 25.68 0.61 15.29
CA VAL A 235 24.25 0.87 15.08
C VAL A 235 24.07 2.08 14.18
N TRP A 236 23.20 1.94 13.21
CA TRP A 236 22.63 3.01 12.41
C TRP A 236 21.12 3.11 12.69
N VAL A 237 20.62 4.31 12.93
CA VAL A 237 19.19 4.58 13.10
C VAL A 237 18.77 5.64 12.10
N SER A 238 17.69 5.39 11.36
CA SER A 238 17.15 6.37 10.42
C SER A 238 16.55 7.59 11.13
N ARG A 239 16.38 8.69 10.40
CA ARG A 239 15.41 9.70 10.78
C ARG A 239 14.00 9.11 10.80
N GLN A 240 13.09 9.78 11.47
CA GLN A 240 11.68 9.40 11.46
C GLN A 240 11.10 9.61 10.07
N SER A 241 10.45 8.58 9.53
CA SER A 241 9.69 8.61 8.28
C SER A 241 8.21 8.73 8.59
N VAL A 242 7.54 9.67 7.93
CA VAL A 242 6.10 9.92 8.05
C VAL A 242 5.44 9.53 6.74
N ALA A 243 4.48 8.62 6.78
CA ALA A 243 3.80 8.13 5.57
C ALA A 243 2.73 9.10 5.03
N GLY A 244 2.27 10.06 5.85
CA GLY A 244 1.17 10.97 5.50
C GLY A 244 -0.23 10.38 5.72
N PHE A 245 -0.32 9.12 6.10
CA PHE A 245 -1.56 8.40 6.41
C PHE A 245 -1.37 7.44 7.60
N GLY A 246 -2.45 6.94 8.16
CA GLY A 246 -2.41 5.86 9.15
C GLY A 246 -2.16 4.53 8.45
N TRP A 247 -1.14 3.79 8.86
CA TRP A 247 -0.78 2.51 8.26
C TRP A 247 -0.82 1.38 9.29
N SER A 248 -1.06 0.17 8.82
CA SER A 248 -1.20 -1.03 9.65
C SER A 248 -0.21 -2.13 9.31
N GLU A 249 0.54 -2.00 8.21
CA GLU A 249 1.55 -2.96 7.82
C GLU A 249 2.86 -2.27 7.47
N LEU A 250 3.99 -2.92 7.78
CA LEU A 250 5.32 -2.50 7.33
C LEU A 250 6.14 -3.73 6.93
N ILE A 251 6.74 -3.66 5.72
CA ILE A 251 7.64 -4.67 5.19
C ILE A 251 8.98 -4.00 4.90
N PRO A 252 10.08 -4.36 5.57
CA PRO A 252 11.40 -3.79 5.32
C PRO A 252 12.08 -4.45 4.13
N SER A 253 13.05 -3.74 3.56
CA SER A 253 13.97 -4.26 2.55
C SER A 253 15.36 -3.68 2.78
N TRP A 254 16.40 -4.45 2.49
CA TRP A 254 17.77 -3.99 2.68
C TRP A 254 18.73 -4.60 1.64
N SER A 255 19.87 -3.95 1.50
CA SER A 255 21.05 -4.45 0.80
C SER A 255 22.24 -4.32 1.73
N ALA A 256 22.86 -5.44 2.06
CA ALA A 256 24.03 -5.48 2.89
C ALA A 256 25.03 -6.53 2.38
N ALA A 257 26.33 -6.26 2.51
CA ALA A 257 27.37 -7.27 2.37
C ALA A 257 27.74 -7.76 3.77
N THR A 258 27.59 -9.04 4.00
CA THR A 258 27.86 -9.67 5.30
C THR A 258 28.83 -10.84 5.11
N PRO A 259 30.15 -10.57 4.97
CA PRO A 259 31.15 -11.61 4.81
C PRO A 259 31.14 -12.57 6.01
N TYR A 260 31.89 -13.67 5.89
CA TYR A 260 31.99 -14.71 6.91
C TYR A 260 32.15 -14.12 8.33
N GLY A 261 31.38 -14.64 9.27
CA GLY A 261 31.39 -14.20 10.67
C GLY A 261 30.73 -12.83 10.92
N THR A 262 29.97 -12.29 9.95
CA THR A 262 29.28 -11.01 10.10
C THR A 262 27.79 -11.11 9.80
N SER A 263 27.03 -10.14 10.32
CA SER A 263 25.59 -10.04 10.10
C SER A 263 25.10 -8.61 10.24
N VAL A 264 23.89 -8.37 9.76
CA VAL A 264 23.09 -7.20 10.12
C VAL A 264 21.79 -7.65 10.76
N PHE A 265 21.31 -6.87 11.74
CA PHE A 265 20.06 -7.11 12.45
C PHE A 265 19.14 -5.93 12.21
N ILE A 266 17.93 -6.19 11.69
CA ILE A 266 17.01 -5.17 11.21
C ILE A 266 15.84 -5.03 12.16
N GLU A 267 15.55 -3.79 12.57
CA GLU A 267 14.47 -3.47 13.48
C GLU A 267 13.73 -2.20 13.04
N MET A 268 12.51 -2.08 13.51
CA MET A 268 11.65 -0.91 13.33
C MET A 268 11.06 -0.47 14.68
N GLN A 269 10.89 0.83 14.84
CA GLN A 269 10.10 1.43 15.90
C GLN A 269 9.05 2.33 15.26
N ALA A 270 7.79 2.14 15.62
CA ALA A 270 6.68 2.92 15.07
C ALA A 270 6.16 3.96 16.08
N THR A 271 5.41 4.93 15.56
CA THR A 271 4.78 5.99 16.35
C THR A 271 3.31 6.04 15.96
N PRO A 272 2.38 5.57 16.83
CA PRO A 272 0.95 5.53 16.50
C PRO A 272 0.29 6.91 16.51
N ASP A 273 0.65 7.80 17.43
CA ASP A 273 -0.04 9.07 17.69
C ASP A 273 0.89 10.30 17.62
N GLY A 274 2.15 10.11 17.25
CA GLY A 274 3.17 11.15 17.23
C GLY A 274 3.68 11.60 18.61
N ARG A 275 3.24 10.97 19.71
CA ARG A 275 3.58 11.32 21.09
C ARG A 275 4.39 10.25 21.79
N ARG A 276 4.13 8.99 21.50
CA ARG A 276 4.88 7.85 22.03
C ARG A 276 5.40 6.97 20.91
N ASP A 277 6.53 6.36 21.14
CA ASP A 277 7.08 5.32 20.28
C ASP A 277 6.68 3.93 20.84
N THR A 278 6.50 2.96 19.95
CA THR A 278 6.39 1.54 20.32
C THR A 278 7.74 1.03 20.82
N ARG A 279 7.80 -0.20 21.26
CA ARG A 279 9.09 -0.90 21.37
C ARG A 279 9.74 -1.05 19.99
N TRP A 280 11.01 -1.48 19.97
CA TRP A 280 11.66 -1.92 18.75
C TRP A 280 11.15 -3.31 18.36
N TRP A 281 10.69 -3.44 17.13
CA TRP A 281 10.21 -4.67 16.51
C TRP A 281 11.29 -5.21 15.60
N SER A 282 11.65 -6.49 15.72
CA SER A 282 12.73 -7.09 14.97
C SER A 282 12.22 -7.91 13.78
N PHE A 283 12.83 -7.72 12.62
CA PHE A 283 12.63 -8.57 11.44
C PHE A 283 13.70 -9.66 11.32
N GLY A 284 14.65 -9.67 12.24
CA GLY A 284 15.64 -10.70 12.35
C GLY A 284 17.03 -10.33 11.84
N ARG A 285 17.82 -11.38 11.65
CA ARG A 285 19.22 -11.31 11.30
C ARG A 285 19.43 -11.78 9.87
N TRP A 286 20.15 -10.97 9.11
CA TRP A 286 20.65 -11.33 7.78
C TRP A 286 22.13 -11.63 7.81
N ALA A 287 22.56 -12.71 7.12
CA ALA A 287 23.95 -13.06 6.83
C ALA A 287 24.04 -13.69 5.44
N ASP A 288 24.95 -13.21 4.60
CA ASP A 288 25.21 -13.80 3.26
C ASP A 288 25.78 -15.21 3.36
N VAL A 289 26.59 -15.47 4.42
CA VAL A 289 27.23 -16.75 4.68
C VAL A 289 26.63 -17.37 5.94
N ASP A 290 26.00 -18.54 5.79
CA ASP A 290 25.23 -19.22 6.82
C ASP A 290 26.00 -20.24 7.67
N THR A 291 27.29 -20.44 7.39
CA THR A 291 28.13 -21.44 8.07
C THR A 291 28.47 -21.09 9.50
N TYR A 292 28.47 -19.80 9.85
CA TYR A 292 28.76 -19.32 11.21
C TYR A 292 27.58 -18.64 11.88
N ILE A 293 26.85 -17.83 11.13
CA ILE A 293 25.67 -17.10 11.61
C ILE A 293 24.49 -17.49 10.74
N ARG A 294 23.46 -18.10 11.33
CA ARG A 294 22.23 -18.43 10.60
C ARG A 294 21.36 -17.20 10.38
N ARG A 295 20.86 -17.07 9.17
CA ARG A 295 19.75 -16.14 8.87
C ARG A 295 18.52 -16.61 9.61
N ALA A 296 17.83 -15.69 10.26
CA ALA A 296 16.60 -16.02 10.97
C ALA A 296 15.77 -14.76 11.20
N SER A 297 14.49 -14.82 10.92
CA SER A 297 13.49 -13.87 11.42
C SER A 297 13.33 -14.02 12.95
N GLN A 298 12.69 -13.03 13.57
CA GLN A 298 12.48 -13.03 15.02
C GLN A 298 11.01 -13.33 15.32
N GLY A 299 10.70 -14.59 15.67
CA GLY A 299 9.35 -15.00 16.05
C GLY A 299 8.92 -14.51 17.45
N GLY A 300 7.64 -14.73 17.77
CA GLY A 300 7.09 -14.54 19.12
C GLY A 300 6.94 -13.08 19.57
N GLN A 301 6.90 -12.11 18.65
CA GLN A 301 6.75 -10.70 18.97
C GLN A 301 5.29 -10.27 18.81
N SER A 302 4.62 -9.96 19.92
CA SER A 302 3.27 -9.42 19.94
C SER A 302 3.04 -8.63 21.23
N ASP A 303 2.31 -7.52 21.14
CA ASP A 303 1.76 -6.75 22.25
C ASP A 303 0.56 -5.92 21.77
N GLU A 304 0.10 -4.93 22.56
CA GLU A 304 -1.04 -4.06 22.22
C GLU A 304 -0.81 -3.19 20.98
N ASP A 305 0.45 -2.85 20.69
CA ASP A 305 0.82 -2.01 19.53
C ASP A 305 0.85 -2.81 18.22
N GLY A 306 1.05 -4.14 18.29
CA GLY A 306 1.08 -4.96 17.09
C GLY A 306 1.81 -6.29 17.26
N ARG A 307 2.19 -6.87 16.12
CA ARG A 307 2.95 -8.12 16.03
C ARG A 307 3.83 -8.15 14.80
N VAL A 308 4.88 -8.95 14.85
CA VAL A 308 5.68 -9.30 13.67
C VAL A 308 5.40 -10.76 13.29
N SER A 309 5.11 -10.98 12.03
CA SER A 309 5.00 -12.31 11.43
C SER A 309 6.03 -12.42 10.32
N VAL A 310 7.05 -13.23 10.52
CA VAL A 310 8.19 -13.45 9.62
C VAL A 310 8.90 -12.13 9.28
N ASP A 311 8.48 -11.45 8.22
CA ASP A 311 9.07 -10.25 7.64
C ASP A 311 8.12 -9.05 7.62
N THR A 312 6.93 -9.18 8.18
CA THR A 312 5.90 -8.14 8.17
C THR A 312 5.46 -7.76 9.58
N PHE A 313 5.50 -6.47 9.88
CA PHE A 313 4.84 -5.92 11.06
C PHE A 313 3.38 -5.62 10.74
N PHE A 314 2.50 -6.01 11.66
CA PHE A 314 1.08 -5.69 11.65
C PHE A 314 0.75 -4.88 12.90
N ALA A 315 0.18 -3.69 12.71
CA ALA A 315 -0.30 -2.86 13.80
C ALA A 315 -1.49 -3.51 14.52
N GLY A 316 -1.62 -3.21 15.80
CA GLY A 316 -2.80 -3.57 16.59
C GLY A 316 -4.03 -2.75 16.19
N ALA A 317 -4.87 -2.42 17.15
CA ALA A 317 -6.09 -1.65 16.90
C ALA A 317 -5.83 -0.20 16.44
N THR A 318 -4.65 0.36 16.74
CA THR A 318 -4.28 1.74 16.41
C THR A 318 -3.33 1.77 15.22
N PRO A 319 -3.71 2.40 14.10
CA PRO A 319 -2.81 2.58 12.96
C PRO A 319 -1.56 3.41 13.35
N MET A 320 -0.44 3.05 12.77
CA MET A 320 0.82 3.77 12.93
C MET A 320 0.88 4.97 11.98
N ARG A 321 1.63 6.02 12.36
CA ARG A 321 1.75 7.26 11.57
C ARG A 321 3.15 7.49 11.05
N ALA A 322 4.14 7.07 11.83
CA ALA A 322 5.54 7.24 11.50
C ALA A 322 6.34 6.03 11.97
N TYR A 323 7.55 5.88 11.45
CA TYR A 323 8.48 4.84 11.88
C TYR A 323 9.93 5.28 11.76
N ARG A 324 10.81 4.56 12.44
CA ARG A 324 12.27 4.58 12.28
C ARG A 324 12.76 3.17 12.05
N LEU A 325 13.80 3.04 11.24
CA LEU A 325 14.54 1.78 11.07
C LEU A 325 15.83 1.85 11.87
N ARG A 326 16.21 0.73 12.46
CA ARG A 326 17.49 0.52 13.11
C ARG A 326 18.17 -0.68 12.47
N VAL A 327 19.44 -0.52 12.10
CA VAL A 327 20.27 -1.61 11.62
C VAL A 327 21.49 -1.72 12.52
N THR A 328 21.63 -2.88 13.15
CA THR A 328 22.81 -3.22 13.96
C THR A 328 23.75 -4.08 13.12
N LEU A 329 24.94 -3.57 12.85
CA LEU A 329 26.04 -4.26 12.18
C LEU A 329 26.83 -5.04 13.22
N GLN A 330 27.18 -6.30 12.94
CA GLN A 330 27.90 -7.15 13.87
C GLN A 330 28.99 -7.97 13.16
N ARG A 331 30.13 -8.15 13.82
CA ARG A 331 31.15 -9.15 13.44
C ARG A 331 31.59 -9.93 14.69
N ALA A 332 31.92 -11.20 14.48
CA ALA A 332 32.33 -12.10 15.56
C ALA A 332 33.69 -11.70 16.18
N GLU A 333 34.63 -11.24 15.36
CA GLU A 333 35.96 -10.87 15.77
C GLU A 333 36.45 -9.60 15.07
N ALA A 334 37.25 -8.80 15.75
CA ALA A 334 37.79 -7.55 15.20
C ALA A 334 38.73 -7.73 14.00
N SER A 335 39.35 -8.93 13.87
CA SER A 335 40.19 -9.32 12.75
C SER A 335 39.44 -9.60 11.45
N LEU A 336 38.12 -9.91 11.53
CA LEU A 336 37.28 -10.18 10.36
C LEU A 336 36.92 -8.89 9.63
N PRO A 337 36.72 -8.93 8.31
CA PRO A 337 36.07 -7.84 7.59
C PRO A 337 34.71 -7.50 8.21
N GLY A 338 34.40 -6.22 8.35
CA GLY A 338 33.09 -5.81 8.87
C GLY A 338 31.97 -5.95 7.83
N PRO A 339 30.70 -6.03 8.26
CA PRO A 339 29.56 -5.94 7.34
C PRO A 339 29.45 -4.51 6.80
N ARG A 340 28.78 -4.37 5.64
CA ARG A 340 28.54 -3.09 4.96
C ARG A 340 27.06 -2.97 4.63
N LEU A 341 26.36 -1.97 5.19
CA LEU A 341 24.98 -1.68 4.81
C LEU A 341 24.99 -0.70 3.63
N ARG A 342 24.37 -1.10 2.53
CA ARG A 342 24.30 -0.34 1.27
C ARG A 342 23.00 0.39 1.08
N ALA A 343 21.91 -0.23 1.49
CA ALA A 343 20.57 0.35 1.42
C ALA A 343 19.65 -0.27 2.47
N VAL A 344 18.68 0.47 2.91
CA VAL A 344 17.55 0.00 3.71
C VAL A 344 16.33 0.85 3.39
N GLY A 345 15.15 0.27 3.44
CA GLY A 345 13.88 0.96 3.21
C GLY A 345 12.73 0.15 3.75
N ALA A 346 11.54 0.70 3.68
CA ALA A 346 10.33 -0.03 4.05
C ALA A 346 9.12 0.41 3.21
N ALA A 347 8.26 -0.53 2.89
CA ALA A 347 6.91 -0.30 2.42
C ALA A 347 5.96 -0.28 3.61
N VAL A 348 5.10 0.74 3.67
CA VAL A 348 4.00 0.80 4.64
C VAL A 348 2.68 0.89 3.91
N SER A 349 1.63 0.29 4.47
CA SER A 349 0.30 0.31 3.87
C SER A 349 -0.78 0.25 4.93
N ASP A 350 -1.97 0.83 4.62
CA ASP A 350 -3.15 0.61 5.43
C ASP A 350 -3.74 -0.78 5.13
N ALA A 351 -4.34 -1.41 6.15
CA ALA A 351 -5.08 -2.65 5.90
C ALA A 351 -6.34 -2.34 5.09
N PRO A 352 -6.64 -3.11 4.04
CA PRO A 352 -7.93 -2.96 3.37
C PRO A 352 -9.03 -3.35 4.35
N THR A 353 -10.07 -2.54 4.42
CA THR A 353 -11.31 -2.97 5.07
C THR A 353 -11.85 -4.18 4.30
N ALA A 354 -12.05 -5.29 4.99
CA ALA A 354 -12.39 -6.59 4.40
C ALA A 354 -13.69 -6.64 3.57
N ALA A 355 -14.41 -5.54 3.44
CA ALA A 355 -15.78 -5.50 2.93
C ALA A 355 -15.97 -4.88 1.54
N ALA A 356 -14.95 -4.26 0.92
CA ALA A 356 -15.15 -3.65 -0.40
C ALA A 356 -14.91 -4.67 -1.52
N PRO A 357 -15.92 -4.97 -2.37
CA PRO A 357 -15.69 -5.77 -3.56
C PRO A 357 -14.69 -5.04 -4.46
N ARG A 358 -13.56 -5.70 -4.75
CA ARG A 358 -12.52 -5.14 -5.62
C ARG A 358 -12.94 -5.36 -7.07
N ILE A 359 -13.07 -4.28 -7.82
CA ILE A 359 -13.28 -4.32 -9.27
C ILE A 359 -11.91 -4.42 -9.91
N PRO A 360 -11.65 -5.40 -10.81
CA PRO A 360 -10.38 -5.51 -11.51
C PRO A 360 -10.05 -4.24 -12.30
N SER A 361 -8.79 -3.82 -12.30
CA SER A 361 -8.36 -2.66 -13.06
C SER A 361 -8.45 -2.90 -14.56
N ALA A 362 -8.86 -1.88 -15.32
CA ALA A 362 -8.83 -1.95 -16.77
C ALA A 362 -7.38 -2.08 -17.28
N PRO A 363 -7.13 -2.82 -18.37
CA PRO A 363 -5.81 -2.88 -19.00
C PRO A 363 -5.31 -1.49 -19.39
N ALA A 364 -4.04 -1.20 -19.07
CA ALA A 364 -3.38 0.04 -19.52
C ALA A 364 -2.89 -0.04 -20.97
N GLY A 365 -3.09 -1.18 -21.64
CA GLY A 365 -2.75 -1.38 -23.04
C GLY A 365 -1.31 -1.82 -23.29
N VAL A 366 -0.62 -2.29 -22.28
CA VAL A 366 0.74 -2.85 -22.42
C VAL A 366 0.64 -4.26 -22.97
N VAL A 367 1.15 -4.46 -24.21
CA VAL A 367 1.26 -5.78 -24.84
C VAL A 367 2.74 -6.13 -24.90
N ARG A 368 3.21 -6.96 -23.99
CA ARG A 368 4.62 -7.30 -23.87
C ARG A 368 4.79 -8.65 -23.18
N ASP A 369 5.77 -9.43 -23.62
CA ASP A 369 6.24 -10.68 -22.98
C ASP A 369 7.76 -10.60 -22.83
N LEU A 370 8.23 -10.38 -21.61
CA LEU A 370 9.66 -10.28 -21.31
C LEU A 370 10.29 -11.68 -21.37
N PRO A 371 11.50 -11.85 -21.95
CA PRO A 371 12.15 -13.15 -22.09
C PRO A 371 12.77 -13.62 -20.76
N VAL A 372 11.95 -13.70 -19.70
CA VAL A 372 12.39 -14.21 -18.41
C VAL A 372 12.66 -15.70 -18.52
N PRO A 373 13.87 -16.19 -18.15
CA PRO A 373 14.16 -17.63 -18.11
C PRO A 373 13.15 -18.38 -17.25
N ALA A 374 12.87 -19.63 -17.62
CA ALA A 374 11.87 -20.45 -16.96
C ALA A 374 12.55 -21.54 -16.14
N TYR A 375 12.34 -21.51 -14.81
CA TYR A 375 12.77 -22.54 -13.88
C TYR A 375 11.58 -23.07 -13.11
N SER A 376 11.49 -24.40 -13.02
CA SER A 376 10.45 -25.09 -12.25
C SER A 376 11.00 -25.47 -10.88
N GLN A 377 10.27 -25.16 -9.82
CA GLN A 377 10.60 -25.64 -8.47
C GLN A 377 10.42 -27.16 -8.36
N GLU A 378 9.48 -27.74 -9.10
CA GLU A 378 9.16 -29.17 -9.04
C GLU A 378 10.26 -30.07 -9.61
N VAL A 379 11.15 -29.52 -10.45
CA VAL A 379 12.36 -30.22 -10.92
C VAL A 379 13.30 -30.53 -9.76
N HIS A 380 13.24 -29.76 -8.67
CA HIS A 380 14.07 -29.86 -7.47
C HIS A 380 13.40 -30.65 -6.34
N THR A 381 12.31 -31.36 -6.61
CA THR A 381 11.60 -32.18 -5.61
C THR A 381 12.56 -33.15 -4.91
N GLY A 382 12.64 -33.07 -3.57
CA GLY A 382 13.50 -33.91 -2.74
C GLY A 382 14.97 -33.48 -2.68
N GLU A 383 15.37 -32.39 -3.37
CA GLU A 383 16.72 -31.85 -3.29
C GLU A 383 16.83 -30.97 -2.03
N TYR A 384 17.94 -31.09 -1.27
CA TYR A 384 18.20 -30.32 -0.05
C TYR A 384 16.98 -30.15 0.87
N PRO A 385 16.43 -31.27 1.42
CA PRO A 385 15.19 -31.24 2.20
C PRO A 385 15.31 -30.43 3.50
N GLU A 386 16.52 -30.11 3.95
CA GLU A 386 16.78 -29.21 5.07
C GLU A 386 16.36 -27.76 4.79
N TYR A 387 16.16 -27.38 3.54
CA TYR A 387 15.65 -26.08 3.14
C TYR A 387 14.17 -26.19 2.72
N ASP A 388 13.26 -26.17 3.70
CA ASP A 388 11.80 -26.16 3.49
C ASP A 388 11.24 -27.44 2.86
N GLY A 389 11.84 -28.60 3.12
CA GLY A 389 11.39 -29.88 2.58
C GLY A 389 11.85 -30.19 1.14
N GLY A 390 12.40 -29.23 0.42
CA GLY A 390 12.85 -29.36 -0.96
C GLY A 390 12.07 -28.54 -1.96
N GLY A 391 12.19 -28.87 -3.25
CA GLY A 391 11.69 -28.05 -4.37
C GLY A 391 10.23 -27.66 -4.30
N GLU A 392 9.35 -28.51 -3.78
CA GLU A 392 7.91 -28.24 -3.73
C GLU A 392 7.52 -26.95 -2.96
N ALA A 393 8.39 -26.42 -2.09
CA ALA A 393 8.17 -25.20 -1.32
C ALA A 393 9.00 -24.00 -1.81
N TRP A 394 9.73 -24.12 -2.92
CA TRP A 394 10.72 -23.14 -3.36
C TRP A 394 10.19 -22.11 -4.37
N CYS A 395 8.91 -21.78 -4.34
CA CYS A 395 8.34 -20.84 -5.31
C CYS A 395 9.01 -19.44 -5.24
N SER A 396 9.35 -18.96 -4.06
CA SER A 396 9.98 -17.64 -3.86
C SER A 396 11.42 -17.59 -4.38
N PRO A 397 12.35 -18.45 -3.93
CA PRO A 397 13.72 -18.44 -4.45
C PRO A 397 13.80 -18.78 -5.94
N THR A 398 12.95 -19.67 -6.47
CA THR A 398 12.88 -19.98 -7.90
C THR A 398 12.48 -18.76 -8.72
N SER A 399 11.43 -18.05 -8.29
CA SER A 399 11.01 -16.81 -8.94
C SER A 399 12.09 -15.71 -8.87
N THR A 400 12.79 -15.60 -7.74
CA THR A 400 13.91 -14.68 -7.57
C THR A 400 15.06 -15.04 -8.52
N ALA A 401 15.42 -16.32 -8.64
CA ALA A 401 16.44 -16.80 -9.56
C ALA A 401 16.09 -16.53 -11.03
N MET A 402 14.81 -16.70 -11.42
CA MET A 402 14.33 -16.37 -12.77
C MET A 402 14.54 -14.87 -13.09
N VAL A 403 14.21 -13.97 -12.17
CA VAL A 403 14.38 -12.52 -12.39
C VAL A 403 15.86 -12.13 -12.40
N MET A 404 16.69 -12.71 -11.52
CA MET A 404 18.14 -12.49 -11.55
C MET A 404 18.74 -12.94 -12.89
N ALA A 405 18.37 -14.12 -13.38
CA ALA A 405 18.84 -14.65 -14.67
C ALA A 405 18.35 -13.78 -15.85
N TYR A 406 17.15 -13.21 -15.80
CA TYR A 406 16.68 -12.24 -16.79
C TYR A 406 17.62 -11.03 -16.92
N TRP A 407 18.18 -10.58 -15.81
CA TRP A 407 19.15 -9.49 -15.78
C TRP A 407 20.58 -9.92 -16.09
N GLY A 408 20.81 -11.22 -16.41
CA GLY A 408 22.15 -11.76 -16.63
C GLY A 408 22.98 -11.83 -15.35
N VAL A 409 22.34 -11.86 -14.19
CA VAL A 409 22.98 -11.92 -12.88
C VAL A 409 22.81 -13.32 -12.29
N ALA A 410 23.91 -13.93 -11.89
CA ALA A 410 23.93 -15.26 -11.27
C ALA A 410 24.92 -15.29 -10.09
N PRO A 411 24.78 -16.25 -9.16
CA PRO A 411 25.80 -16.58 -8.20
C PRO A 411 27.13 -16.93 -8.88
N PRO A 412 28.28 -16.82 -8.17
CA PRO A 412 29.58 -17.18 -8.72
C PRO A 412 29.60 -18.61 -9.26
N ALA A 413 30.23 -18.83 -10.41
CA ALA A 413 30.26 -20.13 -11.07
C ALA A 413 30.85 -21.23 -10.16
N GLY A 414 31.83 -20.90 -9.27
CA GLY A 414 32.40 -21.85 -8.31
C GLY A 414 31.41 -22.29 -7.22
N GLU A 415 30.47 -21.41 -6.81
CA GLU A 415 29.42 -21.76 -5.86
C GLU A 415 28.36 -22.67 -6.53
N LEU A 416 28.01 -22.39 -7.77
CA LEU A 416 27.06 -23.21 -8.55
C LEU A 416 27.65 -24.59 -8.93
N ALA A 417 28.91 -24.67 -9.26
CA ALA A 417 29.59 -25.93 -9.63
C ALA A 417 29.60 -26.98 -8.50
N ALA A 418 29.42 -26.56 -7.26
CA ALA A 418 29.33 -27.47 -6.11
C ALA A 418 27.95 -28.11 -5.95
N ILE A 419 26.94 -27.66 -6.72
CA ILE A 419 25.55 -28.16 -6.68
C ILE A 419 25.39 -29.15 -7.84
N PRO A 420 25.11 -30.45 -7.57
CA PRO A 420 25.11 -31.49 -8.59
C PRO A 420 23.80 -31.62 -9.37
N TYR A 421 22.87 -30.70 -9.18
CA TYR A 421 21.50 -30.76 -9.74
C TYR A 421 21.33 -29.85 -10.94
N ALA A 422 20.21 -30.02 -11.65
CA ALA A 422 19.80 -29.12 -12.73
C ALA A 422 19.49 -27.71 -12.16
N ASP A 423 19.64 -26.68 -12.99
CA ASP A 423 19.35 -25.29 -12.57
C ASP A 423 19.91 -24.90 -11.18
N PRO A 424 21.22 -25.11 -10.92
CA PRO A 424 21.83 -25.00 -9.58
C PRO A 424 21.66 -23.62 -8.92
N GLN A 425 21.28 -22.59 -9.69
CA GLN A 425 20.96 -21.27 -9.17
C GLN A 425 19.65 -21.27 -8.35
N VAL A 426 18.73 -22.23 -8.57
CA VAL A 426 17.50 -22.40 -7.79
C VAL A 426 17.83 -22.95 -6.41
N ASP A 427 18.62 -24.03 -6.35
CA ASP A 427 19.10 -24.61 -5.09
C ASP A 427 19.91 -23.60 -4.28
N HIS A 428 20.79 -22.88 -4.97
CA HIS A 428 21.59 -21.84 -4.36
C HIS A 428 20.68 -20.74 -3.76
N ALA A 429 19.65 -20.28 -4.49
CA ALA A 429 18.72 -19.30 -3.98
C ALA A 429 17.94 -19.84 -2.78
N ALA A 430 17.43 -21.09 -2.84
CA ALA A 430 16.74 -21.72 -1.72
C ALA A 430 17.58 -21.76 -0.46
N ARG A 431 18.85 -22.21 -0.55
CA ARG A 431 19.78 -22.21 0.57
C ARG A 431 20.00 -20.80 1.14
N TYR A 432 20.27 -19.82 0.28
CA TYR A 432 20.66 -18.46 0.70
C TYR A 432 19.48 -17.51 0.98
N THR A 433 18.24 -17.98 0.88
CA THR A 433 17.03 -17.29 1.35
C THR A 433 16.35 -18.00 2.51
N TYR A 434 16.79 -19.23 2.84
CA TYR A 434 16.21 -20.01 3.93
C TYR A 434 16.28 -19.27 5.27
N ASP A 435 15.15 -19.15 5.92
CA ASP A 435 14.95 -18.53 7.23
C ASP A 435 14.86 -19.64 8.30
N ALA A 436 15.86 -19.72 9.16
CA ALA A 436 15.95 -20.79 10.15
C ALA A 436 14.88 -20.75 11.25
N SER A 437 14.26 -19.57 11.50
CA SER A 437 13.19 -19.41 12.48
C SER A 437 11.84 -19.74 11.86
N TYR A 438 11.55 -19.20 10.70
CA TYR A 438 10.35 -19.48 9.92
C TYR A 438 10.36 -20.92 9.37
N ARG A 439 11.55 -21.50 9.17
CA ARG A 439 11.80 -22.84 8.59
C ARG A 439 11.32 -22.93 7.14
N GLY A 440 11.45 -21.86 6.39
CA GLY A 440 10.97 -21.73 5.02
C GLY A 440 11.82 -20.78 4.18
N THR A 441 11.59 -20.80 2.87
CA THR A 441 12.29 -20.00 1.86
C THR A 441 11.47 -18.79 1.39
N GLY A 442 10.24 -18.64 1.88
CA GLY A 442 9.27 -17.64 1.47
C GLY A 442 9.40 -16.26 2.13
N ASN A 443 10.43 -16.00 2.97
CA ASN A 443 10.66 -14.68 3.57
C ASN A 443 10.95 -13.65 2.46
N TRP A 444 10.06 -12.67 2.31
CA TRP A 444 10.10 -11.71 1.20
C TRP A 444 11.33 -10.81 1.25
N SER A 445 11.64 -10.30 2.45
CA SER A 445 12.81 -9.45 2.66
C SER A 445 14.13 -10.21 2.41
N PHE A 446 14.20 -11.50 2.75
CA PHE A 446 15.40 -12.31 2.51
C PHE A 446 15.60 -12.57 1.03
N ASN A 447 14.54 -12.80 0.25
CA ASN A 447 14.63 -12.99 -1.19
C ASN A 447 15.12 -11.72 -1.90
N THR A 448 14.61 -10.55 -1.51
CA THR A 448 15.11 -9.28 -2.07
C THR A 448 16.54 -8.99 -1.62
N ALA A 449 16.91 -9.27 -0.37
CA ALA A 449 18.28 -9.11 0.10
C ALA A 449 19.27 -10.06 -0.62
N TYR A 450 18.82 -11.28 -0.95
CA TYR A 450 19.60 -12.21 -1.76
C TYR A 450 19.92 -11.66 -3.15
N ALA A 451 18.93 -11.12 -3.87
CA ALA A 451 19.17 -10.48 -5.17
C ALA A 451 20.10 -9.25 -5.04
N ALA A 452 19.94 -8.47 -3.97
CA ALA A 452 20.78 -7.30 -3.69
C ALA A 452 22.23 -7.66 -3.39
N ARG A 453 22.52 -8.85 -2.86
CA ARG A 453 23.89 -9.37 -2.66
C ARG A 453 24.69 -9.34 -3.96
N TYR A 454 24.05 -9.59 -5.10
CA TYR A 454 24.66 -9.63 -6.43
C TYR A 454 24.60 -8.32 -7.20
N GLY A 455 24.39 -7.20 -6.50
CA GLY A 455 24.46 -5.85 -7.08
C GLY A 455 23.19 -5.34 -7.72
N LEU A 456 22.11 -6.06 -7.65
CA LEU A 456 20.78 -5.58 -8.08
C LEU A 456 20.18 -4.64 -7.02
N ARG A 457 19.43 -3.64 -7.46
CA ARG A 457 18.50 -2.93 -6.59
C ARG A 457 17.28 -3.80 -6.37
N SER A 458 16.90 -3.96 -5.14
CA SER A 458 15.87 -4.92 -4.80
C SER A 458 15.12 -4.49 -3.54
N PHE A 459 13.80 -4.53 -3.60
CA PHE A 459 12.94 -4.20 -2.47
C PHE A 459 11.57 -4.85 -2.59
N VAL A 460 10.90 -4.98 -1.45
CA VAL A 460 9.49 -5.39 -1.38
C VAL A 460 8.62 -4.15 -1.36
N THR A 461 7.57 -4.15 -2.15
CA THR A 461 6.51 -3.14 -2.07
C THR A 461 5.15 -3.77 -2.36
N GLN A 462 4.12 -2.93 -2.38
CA GLN A 462 2.77 -3.34 -2.75
C GLN A 462 2.28 -2.45 -3.88
N LEU A 463 1.67 -3.08 -4.89
CA LEU A 463 1.02 -2.37 -5.97
C LEU A 463 -0.50 -2.40 -5.77
N ARG A 464 -1.18 -1.37 -6.25
CA ARG A 464 -2.61 -1.18 -6.06
C ARG A 464 -3.46 -1.91 -7.09
N SER A 465 -2.86 -2.21 -8.25
CA SER A 465 -3.56 -2.83 -9.38
C SER A 465 -2.60 -3.42 -10.40
N LEU A 466 -3.11 -4.25 -11.30
CA LEU A 466 -2.35 -4.72 -12.46
C LEU A 466 -1.94 -3.58 -13.41
N ALA A 467 -2.65 -2.45 -13.44
CA ALA A 467 -2.23 -1.30 -14.21
C ALA A 467 -0.90 -0.70 -13.71
N GLU A 468 -0.62 -0.72 -12.40
CA GLU A 468 0.71 -0.38 -11.88
C GLU A 468 1.75 -1.42 -12.29
N ALA A 469 1.42 -2.73 -12.26
CA ALA A 469 2.33 -3.78 -12.74
C ALA A 469 2.65 -3.64 -14.24
N GLU A 470 1.67 -3.25 -15.06
CA GLU A 470 1.89 -2.96 -16.48
C GLU A 470 2.95 -1.87 -16.70
N SER A 471 3.03 -0.87 -15.80
CA SER A 471 4.06 0.18 -15.89
C SER A 471 5.47 -0.38 -15.72
N PHE A 472 5.66 -1.35 -14.82
CA PHE A 472 6.94 -2.05 -14.64
C PHE A 472 7.28 -2.91 -15.85
N ILE A 473 6.31 -3.65 -16.39
CA ILE A 473 6.52 -4.46 -17.60
C ILE A 473 6.85 -3.57 -18.80
N ALA A 474 6.19 -2.41 -18.94
CA ALA A 474 6.53 -1.42 -19.98
C ALA A 474 7.97 -0.89 -19.83
N ALA A 475 8.45 -0.71 -18.60
CA ALA A 475 9.84 -0.34 -18.30
C ALA A 475 10.84 -1.50 -18.48
N GLY A 476 10.38 -2.73 -18.76
CA GLY A 476 11.21 -3.92 -18.91
C GLY A 476 11.57 -4.61 -17.60
N ILE A 477 10.83 -4.34 -16.52
CA ILE A 477 11.08 -4.87 -15.19
C ILE A 477 10.03 -5.95 -14.87
N PRO A 478 10.40 -7.24 -14.86
CA PRO A 478 9.51 -8.30 -14.38
C PRO A 478 9.35 -8.21 -12.85
N LEU A 479 8.22 -8.66 -12.33
CA LEU A 479 7.88 -8.58 -10.92
C LEU A 479 7.67 -9.98 -10.34
N VAL A 480 8.19 -10.26 -9.15
CA VAL A 480 7.78 -11.45 -8.39
C VAL A 480 6.55 -11.07 -7.56
N ALA A 481 5.41 -11.69 -7.85
CA ALA A 481 4.14 -11.42 -7.17
C ALA A 481 3.80 -12.52 -6.17
N SER A 482 3.35 -12.13 -4.99
CA SER A 482 2.83 -13.06 -3.96
C SER A 482 1.31 -13.15 -4.09
N ILE A 483 0.79 -14.35 -4.36
CA ILE A 483 -0.65 -14.60 -4.55
C ILE A 483 -1.19 -15.59 -3.52
N THR A 484 -2.47 -15.49 -3.23
CA THR A 484 -3.26 -16.52 -2.51
C THR A 484 -4.41 -16.93 -3.40
N VAL A 485 -4.55 -18.22 -3.63
CA VAL A 485 -5.54 -18.76 -4.55
C VAL A 485 -6.47 -19.70 -3.80
N GLY A 486 -7.75 -19.38 -3.76
CA GLY A 486 -8.78 -20.29 -3.25
C GLY A 486 -9.02 -21.46 -4.23
N PRO A 487 -9.70 -22.53 -3.82
CA PRO A 487 -10.02 -23.64 -4.69
C PRO A 487 -10.72 -23.17 -5.97
N ASN A 488 -10.14 -23.52 -7.14
CA ASN A 488 -10.63 -23.13 -8.47
C ASN A 488 -10.78 -21.62 -8.73
N ALA A 489 -10.20 -20.75 -7.88
CA ALA A 489 -10.35 -19.29 -8.01
C ALA A 489 -9.51 -18.67 -9.13
N LEU A 490 -8.46 -19.36 -9.58
CA LEU A 490 -7.58 -18.94 -10.68
C LEU A 490 -7.55 -20.05 -11.73
N PRO A 491 -8.34 -19.93 -12.82
CA PRO A 491 -8.37 -20.94 -13.88
C PRO A 491 -6.97 -21.20 -14.47
N GLY A 492 -6.58 -22.45 -14.57
CA GLY A 492 -5.27 -22.87 -15.03
C GLY A 492 -4.16 -22.86 -13.96
N PHE A 493 -4.46 -22.49 -12.72
CA PHE A 493 -3.55 -22.62 -11.59
C PHE A 493 -3.25 -24.08 -11.28
N LEU A 494 -1.99 -24.38 -10.96
CA LEU A 494 -1.50 -25.75 -10.92
C LEU A 494 -1.96 -26.55 -9.71
N PHE A 495 -2.22 -25.87 -8.59
CA PHE A 495 -2.76 -26.50 -7.39
C PHE A 495 -4.29 -26.36 -7.38
N GLY A 496 -5.02 -27.36 -7.83
CA GLY A 496 -6.49 -27.33 -7.91
C GLY A 496 -7.19 -27.07 -6.56
N GLN A 497 -6.52 -27.37 -5.45
CA GLN A 497 -7.00 -27.09 -4.09
C GLN A 497 -6.73 -25.64 -3.66
N GLY A 498 -6.00 -24.86 -4.45
CA GLY A 498 -5.55 -23.52 -4.12
C GLY A 498 -4.22 -23.50 -3.38
N SER A 499 -3.81 -22.30 -2.94
CA SER A 499 -2.59 -22.07 -2.13
C SER A 499 -2.81 -20.89 -1.20
N GLU A 500 -2.41 -21.03 0.06
CA GLU A 500 -2.44 -19.91 1.04
C GLU A 500 -1.32 -18.90 0.81
N GLY A 501 -0.31 -19.24 0.01
CA GLY A 501 0.79 -18.36 -0.39
C GLY A 501 1.60 -18.99 -1.50
N HIS A 502 1.72 -18.30 -2.64
CA HIS A 502 2.51 -18.73 -3.79
C HIS A 502 3.17 -17.52 -4.45
N LEU A 503 4.40 -17.69 -4.89
CA LEU A 503 5.14 -16.65 -5.60
C LEU A 503 5.44 -17.08 -7.04
N LEU A 504 5.19 -16.16 -7.97
CA LEU A 504 5.43 -16.35 -9.40
C LEU A 504 5.89 -15.04 -10.04
N VAL A 505 6.41 -15.10 -11.26
CA VAL A 505 6.90 -13.93 -11.97
C VAL A 505 5.86 -13.41 -12.94
N ILE A 506 5.38 -12.19 -12.75
CA ILE A 506 4.67 -11.44 -13.80
C ILE A 506 5.73 -11.01 -14.80
N ARG A 507 5.67 -11.53 -16.03
CA ARG A 507 6.62 -11.25 -17.12
C ARG A 507 6.01 -10.49 -18.28
N GLY A 508 4.69 -10.35 -18.32
CA GLY A 508 4.04 -9.68 -19.43
C GLY A 508 2.52 -9.63 -19.34
N PHE A 509 1.96 -9.05 -20.41
CA PHE A 509 0.52 -8.98 -20.62
C PHE A 509 0.18 -9.27 -22.08
N THR A 510 -0.93 -9.97 -22.31
CA THR A 510 -1.48 -10.23 -23.65
C THR A 510 -2.20 -9.01 -24.23
N ALA A 511 -2.58 -9.03 -25.49
CA ALA A 511 -3.40 -7.98 -26.11
C ALA A 511 -4.80 -7.85 -25.45
N ALA A 512 -5.31 -8.91 -24.82
CA ALA A 512 -6.54 -8.88 -24.03
C ALA A 512 -6.34 -8.33 -22.62
N GLY A 513 -5.09 -8.12 -22.20
CA GLY A 513 -4.73 -7.65 -20.86
C GLY A 513 -4.53 -8.77 -19.84
N ASP A 514 -4.58 -10.04 -20.26
CA ASP A 514 -4.32 -11.18 -19.39
C ASP A 514 -2.85 -11.25 -18.97
N VAL A 515 -2.61 -11.80 -17.79
CA VAL A 515 -1.28 -11.85 -17.20
C VAL A 515 -0.46 -13.00 -17.79
N ILE A 516 0.67 -12.68 -18.40
CA ILE A 516 1.68 -13.67 -18.75
C ILE A 516 2.61 -13.84 -17.57
N ALA A 517 2.65 -15.04 -17.00
CA ALA A 517 3.45 -15.36 -15.84
C ALA A 517 4.42 -16.51 -16.09
N ASN A 518 5.54 -16.52 -15.36
CA ASN A 518 6.29 -17.73 -15.10
C ASN A 518 5.88 -18.26 -13.73
N ASP A 519 5.20 -19.41 -13.73
CA ASP A 519 4.75 -20.06 -12.50
C ASP A 519 5.66 -21.25 -12.19
N PRO A 520 6.49 -21.14 -11.11
CA PRO A 520 7.47 -22.16 -10.79
C PRO A 520 6.88 -23.51 -10.37
N ALA A 521 5.60 -23.55 -9.99
CA ALA A 521 4.92 -24.80 -9.63
C ALA A 521 4.65 -25.76 -10.81
N ALA A 522 5.01 -25.38 -12.02
CA ALA A 522 4.89 -26.26 -13.19
C ALA A 522 5.87 -27.45 -13.09
N LEU A 523 5.45 -28.62 -13.54
CA LEU A 523 6.23 -29.87 -13.44
C LEU A 523 7.53 -29.89 -14.27
N SER A 524 7.78 -28.88 -15.11
CA SER A 524 9.00 -28.75 -15.91
C SER A 524 9.24 -27.31 -16.33
N ASN A 525 10.48 -26.95 -16.64
CA ASN A 525 10.85 -25.62 -17.13
C ASN A 525 10.05 -25.20 -18.38
N ALA A 526 9.76 -26.13 -19.28
CA ALA A 526 8.99 -25.86 -20.49
C ALA A 526 7.52 -25.48 -20.22
N ALA A 527 6.97 -25.89 -19.07
CA ALA A 527 5.58 -25.65 -18.68
C ALA A 527 5.39 -24.42 -17.77
N VAL A 528 6.48 -23.79 -17.36
CA VAL A 528 6.46 -22.66 -16.39
C VAL A 528 5.73 -21.44 -16.93
N ARG A 529 5.83 -21.15 -18.25
CA ARG A 529 5.12 -20.01 -18.85
C ARG A 529 3.61 -20.26 -18.92
N ARG A 530 2.83 -19.42 -18.25
CA ARG A 530 1.36 -19.50 -18.15
C ARG A 530 0.71 -18.18 -18.59
N VAL A 531 -0.57 -18.26 -18.94
CA VAL A 531 -1.42 -17.08 -19.13
C VAL A 531 -2.62 -17.23 -18.21
N TYR A 532 -2.85 -16.22 -17.37
CA TYR A 532 -3.94 -16.19 -16.40
C TYR A 532 -4.91 -15.08 -16.73
N ASP A 533 -6.21 -15.36 -16.60
CA ASP A 533 -7.26 -14.34 -16.69
C ASP A 533 -6.95 -13.16 -15.76
N ARG A 534 -7.00 -11.95 -16.32
CA ARG A 534 -6.64 -10.72 -15.59
C ARG A 534 -7.42 -10.56 -14.29
N ALA A 535 -8.75 -10.71 -14.35
CA ALA A 535 -9.61 -10.46 -13.21
C ALA A 535 -9.42 -11.51 -12.11
N ALA A 536 -9.25 -12.77 -12.48
CA ALA A 536 -8.99 -13.85 -11.54
C ALA A 536 -7.62 -13.72 -10.89
N PHE A 537 -6.60 -13.35 -11.67
CA PHE A 537 -5.25 -13.11 -11.16
C PHE A 537 -5.22 -11.93 -10.19
N GLU A 538 -5.80 -10.78 -10.57
CA GLU A 538 -5.82 -9.59 -9.74
C GLU A 538 -6.53 -9.82 -8.41
N ARG A 539 -7.64 -10.58 -8.42
CA ARG A 539 -8.31 -11.01 -7.17
C ARG A 539 -7.40 -11.84 -6.29
N SER A 540 -6.75 -12.86 -6.83
CA SER A 540 -5.85 -13.76 -6.09
C SER A 540 -4.65 -13.02 -5.51
N TRP A 541 -4.13 -12.03 -6.24
CA TRP A 541 -3.01 -11.22 -5.81
C TRP A 541 -3.40 -10.16 -4.77
N LEU A 542 -4.43 -9.36 -5.05
CA LEU A 542 -4.85 -8.28 -4.16
C LEU A 542 -5.57 -8.76 -2.89
N LEU A 543 -6.30 -9.90 -2.93
CA LEU A 543 -6.93 -10.48 -1.75
C LEU A 543 -5.95 -11.31 -0.92
N GLY A 544 -4.95 -11.91 -1.55
CA GLY A 544 -3.99 -12.78 -0.88
C GLY A 544 -2.94 -12.01 -0.09
N SER A 545 -2.11 -11.25 -0.80
CA SER A 545 -0.99 -10.52 -0.20
C SER A 545 -1.15 -9.01 -0.29
N TYR A 546 -2.32 -8.54 -0.69
CA TYR A 546 -2.58 -7.11 -0.86
C TYR A 546 -1.68 -6.41 -1.88
N GLY A 547 -1.28 -7.15 -2.93
CA GLY A 547 -0.48 -6.60 -4.03
C GLY A 547 1.02 -6.61 -3.79
N VAL A 548 1.52 -7.46 -2.89
CA VAL A 548 2.96 -7.61 -2.65
C VAL A 548 3.69 -8.04 -3.91
N VAL A 549 4.80 -7.35 -4.18
CA VAL A 549 5.77 -7.69 -5.22
C VAL A 549 7.20 -7.49 -4.74
N TYR A 550 8.12 -8.31 -5.29
CA TYR A 550 9.54 -7.96 -5.31
C TYR A 550 9.81 -7.19 -6.59
N VAL A 551 10.43 -6.04 -6.43
CA VAL A 551 11.01 -5.25 -7.52
C VAL A 551 12.51 -5.49 -7.50
N ILE A 552 13.04 -6.13 -8.55
CA ILE A 552 14.44 -6.50 -8.68
C ILE A 552 14.94 -5.98 -10.02
N HIS A 553 15.91 -5.07 -10.02
CA HIS A 553 16.41 -4.45 -11.26
C HIS A 553 17.85 -3.92 -11.13
N PRO A 554 18.61 -3.81 -12.22
CA PRO A 554 19.90 -3.13 -12.22
C PRO A 554 19.74 -1.63 -11.93
N ALA A 555 20.74 -1.02 -11.31
CA ALA A 555 20.72 0.43 -11.05
C ALA A 555 20.65 1.28 -12.34
N SER A 556 21.06 0.73 -13.48
CA SER A 556 20.99 1.37 -14.79
C SER A 556 19.58 1.40 -15.41
N VAL A 557 18.65 0.60 -14.88
CA VAL A 557 17.25 0.57 -15.35
C VAL A 557 16.42 1.42 -14.41
N PRO A 558 15.88 2.56 -14.86
CA PRO A 558 15.05 3.42 -14.01
C PRO A 558 13.71 2.75 -13.70
N LEU A 559 13.19 3.01 -12.52
CA LEU A 559 11.81 2.65 -12.16
C LEU A 559 10.82 3.45 -13.04
N PRO A 560 9.63 2.88 -13.32
CA PRO A 560 8.63 3.57 -14.12
C PRO A 560 8.18 4.86 -13.43
N THR A 561 7.82 5.87 -14.24
CA THR A 561 7.21 7.09 -13.72
C THR A 561 5.83 6.75 -13.15
N ARG A 562 5.59 7.22 -11.93
CA ARG A 562 4.28 7.07 -11.28
C ARG A 562 3.27 8.02 -11.90
N THR A 563 2.05 7.55 -12.11
CA THR A 563 0.93 8.36 -12.58
C THR A 563 -0.02 8.67 -11.42
N GLY A 564 -0.42 9.93 -11.29
CA GLY A 564 -1.38 10.39 -10.29
C GLY A 564 -0.78 10.88 -8.98
N GLY A 565 -1.54 11.64 -8.19
CA GLY A 565 -1.14 12.25 -6.92
C GLY A 565 -1.13 11.30 -5.71
N LEU A 566 -1.00 9.99 -5.92
CA LEU A 566 -0.97 8.99 -4.86
C LEU A 566 0.41 8.94 -4.19
N SER A 567 0.45 8.48 -2.93
CA SER A 567 1.69 8.24 -2.21
C SER A 567 2.61 7.32 -3.01
N ALA A 568 3.91 7.61 -2.95
CA ALA A 568 4.93 6.86 -3.65
C ALA A 568 5.03 5.44 -3.08
N ASN A 569 4.73 4.42 -3.88
CA ASN A 569 4.88 3.02 -3.51
C ASN A 569 6.07 2.32 -4.20
N TRP A 570 6.90 3.07 -4.94
CA TRP A 570 8.22 2.69 -5.41
C TRP A 570 9.12 3.89 -5.65
#